data_9f99868cba9f0b1578924e453a34f591
#
_entry.id   9f99868cba9f0b1578924e453a34f591
#
_cell.length_a   1.000
_cell.length_b   1.000
_cell.length_c   1.000
_cell.angle_alpha   90.00
_cell.angle_beta   90.00
_cell.angle_gamma   90.00
#
_symmetry.space_group_name_H-M   'P 1'
#
loop_
_entity.id
_entity.type
_entity.pdbx_description
1 polymer ?
#
loop_
_entity_poly.entity_id
_entity_poly.type
_entity_poly.pdbx_seq_one_letter_code
_entity_poly.pdbx_strand_id
1 'polypeptide(L)'
;VRYCILLLFFSFGARAQTQVHDAVREVEETRLQFFQQNPFDINLVTAEELQGLHLFSENQLRSFWAYRISHGPFISIHELQIISEWDPETLRKTVGILTCETPQKKWYQGEQASQQLLVKFERTLEEKVGFSPPTARSKTRYVGNPWTQNIRYRGKLNRTIRAGFTLQKDAGESDISDFKSFYLEVKPQKWVDKLILGDFINQWGQGLIQSGGFSLGKTYESIRATQKFNLGGLPYSSSGESAFYRGMSLQAHWGPVTFATFQSAKYLDASISKDSLNRPFYRSIDVDGNHRTSTELKNKSSLTEYAWGFQALVPIAQGYVSFSSTQHQWDIPKRNTQVYNQTEWQGDQLTNYAIAHHIPWKNVFLAGEFASTNSKAIACIESIAFPISQKLD
;
A
#
# COMPACT_ATOMS: atom_id res chain seq x y z
N VAL A 1 -20.02 -43.82 10.21
CA VAL A 1 -20.14 -42.44 10.70
C VAL A 1 -18.76 -41.79 10.86
N ARG A 2 -17.70 -42.49 11.36
CA ARG A 2 -16.35 -41.93 11.52
C ARG A 2 -15.66 -41.56 10.19
N TYR A 3 -15.90 -42.28 9.10
CA TYR A 3 -15.30 -42.01 7.79
C TYR A 3 -15.97 -40.87 7.03
N CYS A 4 -17.24 -40.57 7.26
CA CYS A 4 -17.91 -39.42 6.65
C CYS A 4 -17.47 -38.11 7.24
N ILE A 5 -17.06 -38.03 8.52
CA ILE A 5 -16.56 -36.82 9.17
C ILE A 5 -15.16 -36.46 8.64
N LEU A 6 -14.31 -37.48 8.40
CA LEU A 6 -12.97 -37.24 7.82
C LEU A 6 -13.04 -36.73 6.38
N LEU A 7 -13.96 -37.18 5.56
CA LEU A 7 -14.17 -36.72 4.19
C LEU A 7 -14.72 -35.27 4.15
N LEU A 8 -15.55 -34.87 5.12
CA LEU A 8 -16.03 -33.49 5.25
C LEU A 8 -14.91 -32.53 5.66
N PHE A 9 -14.01 -32.93 6.54
CA PHE A 9 -12.84 -32.11 6.90
C PHE A 9 -11.85 -31.96 5.74
N PHE A 10 -11.64 -32.98 4.91
CA PHE A 10 -10.80 -32.91 3.72
C PHE A 10 -11.40 -32.00 2.64
N SER A 11 -12.71 -32.04 2.44
CA SER A 11 -13.39 -31.19 1.46
C SER A 11 -13.44 -29.71 1.88
N PHE A 12 -13.51 -29.40 3.17
CA PHE A 12 -13.41 -28.03 3.69
C PHE A 12 -11.99 -27.47 3.58
N GLY A 13 -10.97 -28.29 3.88
CA GLY A 13 -9.56 -27.90 3.73
C GLY A 13 -9.18 -27.63 2.27
N ALA A 14 -9.65 -28.43 1.32
CA ALA A 14 -9.39 -28.24 -0.10
C ALA A 14 -10.06 -26.97 -0.65
N ARG A 15 -11.30 -26.66 -0.26
CA ARG A 15 -11.98 -25.42 -0.67
C ARG A 15 -11.34 -24.17 -0.08
N ALA A 16 -10.91 -24.19 1.17
CA ALA A 16 -10.20 -23.08 1.79
C ALA A 16 -8.83 -22.84 1.12
N GLN A 17 -8.12 -23.90 0.75
CA GLN A 17 -6.85 -23.81 0.04
C GLN A 17 -7.02 -23.23 -1.39
N THR A 18 -8.08 -23.62 -2.10
CA THR A 18 -8.37 -23.10 -3.43
C THR A 18 -8.73 -21.62 -3.38
N GLN A 19 -9.56 -21.17 -2.43
CA GLN A 19 -9.90 -19.75 -2.27
C GLN A 19 -8.70 -18.87 -1.91
N VAL A 20 -7.79 -19.35 -1.08
CA VAL A 20 -6.54 -18.65 -0.75
C VAL A 20 -5.63 -18.57 -1.98
N HIS A 21 -5.53 -19.63 -2.76
CA HIS A 21 -4.72 -19.65 -3.99
C HIS A 21 -5.28 -18.70 -5.05
N ASP A 22 -6.59 -18.65 -5.22
CA ASP A 22 -7.26 -17.75 -6.16
C ASP A 22 -7.12 -16.28 -5.73
N ALA A 23 -7.25 -15.97 -4.45
CA ALA A 23 -7.02 -14.64 -3.91
C ALA A 23 -5.57 -14.16 -4.08
N VAL A 24 -4.60 -15.03 -3.85
CA VAL A 24 -3.17 -14.72 -4.07
C VAL A 24 -2.89 -14.46 -5.55
N ARG A 25 -3.47 -15.27 -6.43
CA ARG A 25 -3.32 -15.13 -7.88
C ARG A 25 -3.94 -13.83 -8.39
N GLU A 26 -5.12 -13.46 -7.94
CA GLU A 26 -5.78 -12.19 -8.27
C GLU A 26 -4.97 -10.97 -7.82
N VAL A 27 -4.34 -11.06 -6.66
CA VAL A 27 -3.43 -10.03 -6.13
C VAL A 27 -2.16 -9.92 -6.98
N GLU A 28 -1.54 -11.04 -7.38
CA GLU A 28 -0.36 -11.05 -8.26
C GLU A 28 -0.69 -10.50 -9.65
N GLU A 29 -1.81 -10.89 -10.24
CA GLU A 29 -2.28 -10.38 -11.53
C GLU A 29 -2.55 -8.88 -11.47
N THR A 30 -3.19 -8.40 -10.41
CA THR A 30 -3.44 -6.97 -10.19
C THR A 30 -2.13 -6.17 -10.06
N ARG A 31 -1.13 -6.74 -9.40
CA ARG A 31 0.21 -6.15 -9.25
C ARG A 31 0.95 -6.08 -10.57
N LEU A 32 1.00 -7.18 -11.31
CA LEU A 32 1.62 -7.22 -12.63
C LEU A 32 0.96 -6.22 -13.57
N GLN A 33 -0.36 -6.14 -13.58
CA GLN A 33 -1.11 -5.14 -14.35
C GLN A 33 -0.76 -3.71 -13.92
N PHE A 34 -0.59 -3.45 -12.62
CA PHE A 34 -0.18 -2.14 -12.14
C PHE A 34 1.19 -1.73 -12.67
N PHE A 35 2.18 -2.63 -12.62
CA PHE A 35 3.52 -2.34 -13.11
C PHE A 35 3.58 -2.29 -14.64
N GLN A 36 2.81 -3.10 -15.35
CA GLN A 36 2.70 -3.02 -16.82
C GLN A 36 2.08 -1.70 -17.27
N GLN A 37 1.17 -1.13 -16.50
CA GLN A 37 0.59 0.19 -16.79
C GLN A 37 1.50 1.36 -16.39
N ASN A 38 2.46 1.11 -15.49
CA ASN A 38 3.44 2.09 -15.02
C ASN A 38 4.85 1.50 -15.08
N PRO A 39 5.38 1.21 -16.28
CA PRO A 39 6.67 0.59 -16.41
C PRO A 39 7.78 1.52 -15.89
N PHE A 40 8.78 0.94 -15.28
CA PHE A 40 9.96 1.65 -14.80
C PHE A 40 10.94 1.85 -15.94
N ASP A 41 11.43 3.06 -16.10
CA ASP A 41 12.55 3.32 -17.02
C ASP A 41 13.85 2.80 -16.39
N ILE A 42 14.52 1.85 -17.04
CA ILE A 42 15.75 1.20 -16.56
C ILE A 42 16.90 2.19 -16.34
N ASN A 43 16.83 3.38 -16.93
CA ASN A 43 17.80 4.45 -16.76
C ASN A 43 17.50 5.38 -15.59
N LEU A 44 16.24 5.43 -15.16
CA LEU A 44 15.75 6.33 -14.09
C LEU A 44 15.35 5.59 -12.81
N VAL A 45 15.12 4.29 -12.91
CA VAL A 45 14.70 3.46 -11.78
C VAL A 45 15.75 3.48 -10.68
N THR A 46 15.31 3.58 -9.43
CA THR A 46 16.18 3.49 -8.25
C THR A 46 16.37 2.04 -7.81
N ALA A 47 17.40 1.81 -6.96
CA ALA A 47 17.66 0.49 -6.42
C ALA A 47 16.46 -0.02 -5.60
N GLU A 48 15.88 0.85 -4.80
CA GLU A 48 14.72 0.57 -3.97
C GLU A 48 13.48 0.21 -4.80
N GLU A 49 13.26 0.91 -5.90
CA GLU A 49 12.13 0.63 -6.80
C GLU A 49 12.28 -0.74 -7.48
N LEU A 50 13.46 -1.09 -8.01
CA LEU A 50 13.71 -2.40 -8.60
C LEU A 50 13.65 -3.53 -7.57
N GLN A 51 14.23 -3.32 -6.41
CA GLN A 51 14.22 -4.27 -5.32
C GLN A 51 12.79 -4.47 -4.78
N GLY A 52 11.98 -3.40 -4.72
CA GLY A 52 10.57 -3.43 -4.33
C GLY A 52 9.66 -4.22 -5.28
N LEU A 53 10.12 -4.53 -6.48
CA LEU A 53 9.40 -5.42 -7.40
C LEU A 53 9.41 -6.89 -6.93
N HIS A 54 10.38 -7.31 -6.13
CA HIS A 54 10.60 -8.69 -5.68
C HIS A 54 10.68 -9.72 -6.83
N LEU A 55 11.08 -9.27 -8.02
CA LEU A 55 11.21 -10.09 -9.22
C LEU A 55 12.65 -10.54 -9.47
N PHE A 56 13.62 -9.90 -8.81
CA PHE A 56 15.02 -10.05 -9.06
C PHE A 56 15.75 -10.55 -7.83
N SER A 57 16.72 -11.43 -8.01
CA SER A 57 17.66 -11.80 -6.98
C SER A 57 18.65 -10.65 -6.71
N GLU A 58 19.30 -10.67 -5.55
CA GLU A 58 20.31 -9.68 -5.20
C GLU A 58 21.49 -9.68 -6.17
N ASN A 59 21.86 -10.85 -6.69
CA ASN A 59 22.92 -10.96 -7.68
C ASN A 59 22.52 -10.31 -9.01
N GLN A 60 21.25 -10.50 -9.43
CA GLN A 60 20.71 -9.84 -10.62
C GLN A 60 20.67 -8.32 -10.48
N LEU A 61 20.24 -7.82 -9.31
CA LEU A 61 20.24 -6.38 -9.02
C LEU A 61 21.66 -5.82 -9.00
N ARG A 62 22.61 -6.53 -8.38
CA ARG A 62 24.01 -6.12 -8.33
C ARG A 62 24.62 -6.07 -9.75
N SER A 63 24.40 -7.08 -10.56
CA SER A 63 24.88 -7.14 -11.94
C SER A 63 24.27 -6.05 -12.81
N PHE A 64 22.99 -5.74 -12.61
CA PHE A 64 22.31 -4.62 -13.27
C PHE A 64 22.97 -3.28 -12.93
N TRP A 65 23.21 -3.01 -11.63
CA TRP A 65 23.85 -1.77 -11.22
C TRP A 65 25.29 -1.68 -11.66
N ALA A 66 26.04 -2.76 -11.58
CA ALA A 66 27.43 -2.82 -12.05
C ALA A 66 27.49 -2.51 -13.55
N TYR A 67 26.60 -3.08 -14.35
CA TYR A 67 26.51 -2.81 -15.78
C TYR A 67 26.19 -1.33 -16.04
N ARG A 68 25.14 -0.79 -15.40
CA ARG A 68 24.70 0.60 -15.58
C ARG A 68 25.80 1.61 -15.18
N ILE A 69 26.57 1.34 -14.12
CA ILE A 69 27.68 2.19 -13.68
C ILE A 69 28.85 2.12 -14.66
N SER A 70 29.20 0.93 -15.17
CA SER A 70 30.39 0.73 -16.01
C SER A 70 30.17 1.10 -17.49
N HIS A 71 28.96 0.93 -18.02
CA HIS A 71 28.66 1.14 -19.44
C HIS A 71 27.79 2.38 -19.69
N GLY A 72 27.30 3.05 -18.63
CA GLY A 72 26.40 4.21 -18.74
C GLY A 72 24.94 3.81 -18.92
N PRO A 73 24.10 4.75 -19.36
CA PRO A 73 22.69 4.49 -19.54
C PRO A 73 22.43 3.48 -20.65
N PHE A 74 21.47 2.60 -20.43
CA PHE A 74 20.99 1.64 -21.44
C PHE A 74 20.43 2.37 -22.66
N ILE A 75 20.76 1.90 -23.85
CA ILE A 75 20.23 2.39 -25.13
C ILE A 75 18.96 1.63 -25.50
N SER A 76 18.87 0.36 -25.09
CA SER A 76 17.74 -0.51 -25.38
C SER A 76 17.47 -1.47 -24.22
N ILE A 77 16.19 -1.85 -24.06
CA ILE A 77 15.78 -2.89 -23.10
C ILE A 77 16.47 -4.25 -23.39
N HIS A 78 16.86 -4.49 -24.64
CA HIS A 78 17.53 -5.72 -25.05
C HIS A 78 18.94 -5.87 -24.47
N GLU A 79 19.56 -4.78 -24.02
CA GLU A 79 20.88 -4.85 -23.36
C GLU A 79 20.83 -5.60 -22.02
N LEU A 80 19.67 -5.73 -21.41
CA LEU A 80 19.50 -6.57 -20.22
C LEU A 80 19.92 -8.03 -20.46
N GLN A 81 19.89 -8.50 -21.71
CA GLN A 81 20.35 -9.85 -22.08
C GLN A 81 21.86 -10.04 -21.94
N ILE A 82 22.64 -8.98 -21.91
CA ILE A 82 24.11 -9.03 -21.80
C ILE A 82 24.53 -9.16 -20.33
N ILE A 83 23.63 -8.86 -19.39
CA ILE A 83 23.91 -8.92 -17.96
C ILE A 83 23.98 -10.40 -17.54
N SER A 84 25.13 -10.84 -17.02
CA SER A 84 25.46 -12.25 -16.80
C SER A 84 24.48 -13.04 -15.94
N GLU A 85 23.83 -12.39 -14.98
CA GLU A 85 22.90 -13.03 -14.04
C GLU A 85 21.44 -12.98 -14.49
N TRP A 86 21.15 -12.40 -15.68
CA TRP A 86 19.81 -12.22 -16.19
C TRP A 86 19.47 -13.34 -17.18
N ASP A 87 18.82 -14.37 -16.68
CA ASP A 87 18.37 -15.50 -17.48
C ASP A 87 17.12 -15.17 -18.33
N PRO A 88 16.78 -16.00 -19.32
CA PRO A 88 15.61 -15.79 -20.18
C PRO A 88 14.28 -15.77 -19.42
N GLU A 89 14.19 -16.38 -18.25
CA GLU A 89 12.99 -16.36 -17.41
C GLU A 89 12.84 -15.01 -16.72
N THR A 90 13.92 -14.49 -16.14
CA THR A 90 13.98 -13.14 -15.59
C THR A 90 13.61 -12.09 -16.63
N LEU A 91 14.18 -12.19 -17.84
CA LEU A 91 13.87 -11.29 -18.94
C LEU A 91 12.37 -11.32 -19.31
N ARG A 92 11.76 -12.50 -19.36
CA ARG A 92 10.32 -12.62 -19.62
C ARG A 92 9.46 -11.96 -18.53
N LYS A 93 9.87 -12.06 -17.27
CA LYS A 93 9.19 -11.39 -16.15
C LYS A 93 9.28 -9.87 -16.21
N THR A 94 10.31 -9.32 -16.86
CA THR A 94 10.52 -7.87 -16.99
C THR A 94 9.75 -7.23 -18.14
N VAL A 95 9.30 -8.03 -19.12
CA VAL A 95 8.56 -7.53 -20.27
C VAL A 95 7.29 -6.80 -19.81
N GLY A 96 7.15 -5.54 -20.22
CA GLY A 96 6.05 -4.68 -19.85
C GLY A 96 6.19 -3.99 -18.49
N ILE A 97 7.10 -4.44 -17.60
CA ILE A 97 7.37 -3.82 -16.30
C ILE A 97 8.53 -2.82 -16.39
N LEU A 98 9.55 -3.17 -17.19
CA LEU A 98 10.66 -2.29 -17.46
C LEU A 98 10.56 -1.74 -18.89
N THR A 99 10.96 -0.49 -19.07
CA THR A 99 11.09 0.17 -20.36
C THR A 99 12.44 0.85 -20.44
N CYS A 100 12.96 1.00 -21.66
CA CYS A 100 14.13 1.80 -21.94
C CYS A 100 13.72 2.92 -22.88
N GLU A 101 13.43 4.07 -22.31
CA GLU A 101 13.17 5.25 -23.11
C GLU A 101 14.51 5.95 -23.37
N THR A 102 15.00 5.87 -24.62
CA THR A 102 16.20 6.61 -25.03
C THR A 102 16.00 8.09 -24.76
N PRO A 103 16.95 8.80 -24.14
CA PRO A 103 16.84 10.23 -23.92
C PRO A 103 17.05 10.98 -25.26
N GLN A 104 16.21 10.74 -26.25
CA GLN A 104 16.14 11.62 -27.41
C GLN A 104 15.45 12.91 -26.98
N LYS A 105 16.22 13.96 -26.86
CA LYS A 105 15.79 15.35 -26.78
C LYS A 105 14.87 15.73 -27.93
N LYS A 106 13.63 15.26 -27.91
CA LYS A 106 12.58 15.82 -28.76
C LYS A 106 11.54 16.44 -27.86
N TRP A 107 11.76 17.68 -27.49
CA TRP A 107 10.93 18.49 -26.61
C TRP A 107 9.50 18.76 -27.12
N TYR A 108 9.13 18.23 -28.30
CA TYR A 108 7.79 18.38 -28.90
C TYR A 108 7.19 17.09 -29.48
N GLN A 109 7.79 15.92 -29.29
CA GLN A 109 7.04 14.67 -29.48
C GLN A 109 6.22 14.46 -28.21
N GLY A 110 4.93 14.78 -28.31
CA GLY A 110 4.00 14.70 -27.20
C GLY A 110 4.12 13.34 -26.52
N GLU A 111 4.49 13.36 -25.23
CA GLU A 111 4.42 12.17 -24.39
C GLU A 111 3.00 11.65 -24.51
N GLN A 112 2.86 10.38 -24.90
CA GLN A 112 1.54 9.79 -25.08
C GLN A 112 0.83 9.81 -23.72
N ALA A 113 -0.24 10.60 -23.63
CA ALA A 113 -1.13 10.56 -22.51
C ALA A 113 -1.75 9.15 -22.43
N SER A 114 -1.61 8.50 -21.31
CA SER A 114 -2.26 7.22 -21.03
C SER A 114 -3.44 7.45 -20.14
N GLN A 115 -4.61 6.92 -20.53
CA GLN A 115 -5.83 7.04 -19.76
C GLN A 115 -6.50 5.66 -19.66
N GLN A 116 -6.96 5.32 -18.48
CA GLN A 116 -7.70 4.11 -18.21
C GLN A 116 -8.96 4.45 -17.42
N LEU A 117 -10.09 3.99 -17.91
CA LEU A 117 -11.35 3.99 -17.21
C LEU A 117 -11.82 2.56 -17.00
N LEU A 118 -11.97 2.15 -15.74
CA LEU A 118 -12.57 0.89 -15.33
C LEU A 118 -13.96 1.16 -14.77
N VAL A 119 -14.95 0.48 -15.30
CA VAL A 119 -16.33 0.51 -14.77
C VAL A 119 -16.72 -0.94 -14.49
N LYS A 120 -17.02 -1.25 -13.22
CA LYS A 120 -17.44 -2.59 -12.77
C LYS A 120 -18.79 -2.50 -12.10
N PHE A 121 -19.72 -3.37 -12.52
CA PHE A 121 -20.99 -3.62 -11.85
C PHE A 121 -21.02 -5.08 -11.44
N GLU A 122 -21.43 -5.35 -10.22
CA GLU A 122 -21.46 -6.69 -9.66
C GLU A 122 -22.72 -6.88 -8.81
N ARG A 123 -23.28 -8.08 -8.86
CA ARG A 123 -24.43 -8.47 -8.03
C ARG A 123 -24.31 -9.94 -7.66
N THR A 124 -24.47 -10.25 -6.38
CA THR A 124 -24.70 -11.62 -5.93
C THR A 124 -26.12 -12.02 -6.30
N LEU A 125 -26.29 -13.15 -6.98
CA LEU A 125 -27.61 -13.62 -7.44
C LEU A 125 -28.45 -14.13 -6.26
N GLU A 126 -27.81 -14.78 -5.27
CA GLU A 126 -28.47 -15.20 -4.05
C GLU A 126 -28.85 -13.99 -3.19
N GLU A 127 -30.08 -13.97 -2.72
CA GLU A 127 -30.58 -12.87 -1.90
C GLU A 127 -29.96 -12.91 -0.49
N LYS A 128 -29.15 -11.88 -0.17
CA LYS A 128 -28.59 -11.71 1.17
C LYS A 128 -29.70 -11.36 2.17
N VAL A 129 -29.60 -11.89 3.39
CA VAL A 129 -30.56 -11.69 4.49
C VAL A 129 -30.91 -10.21 4.74
N GLY A 130 -29.98 -9.29 4.48
CA GLY A 130 -30.21 -7.86 4.63
C GLY A 130 -31.26 -7.29 3.65
N PHE A 131 -31.51 -7.90 2.50
CA PHE A 131 -32.54 -7.49 1.53
C PHE A 131 -33.89 -8.15 1.76
N SER A 132 -33.92 -9.33 2.42
CA SER A 132 -35.17 -10.07 2.66
C SER A 132 -36.05 -9.40 3.72
N PRO A 133 -37.35 -9.65 3.79
CA PRO A 133 -38.26 -9.08 4.82
C PRO A 133 -37.80 -9.38 6.25
N PRO A 134 -38.10 -8.51 7.25
CA PRO A 134 -37.70 -8.73 8.63
C PRO A 134 -38.27 -10.04 9.18
N THR A 135 -37.42 -10.77 9.89
CA THR A 135 -37.81 -11.98 10.61
C THR A 135 -37.58 -11.78 12.10
N ALA A 136 -38.14 -12.66 12.95
CA ALA A 136 -37.91 -12.61 14.39
C ALA A 136 -36.42 -12.76 14.77
N ARG A 137 -35.60 -13.39 13.90
CA ARG A 137 -34.15 -13.61 14.14
C ARG A 137 -33.26 -12.56 13.52
N SER A 138 -33.70 -11.80 12.52
CA SER A 138 -32.92 -10.76 11.87
C SER A 138 -33.79 -9.53 11.61
N LYS A 139 -33.51 -8.46 12.37
CA LYS A 139 -34.17 -7.16 12.25
C LYS A 139 -33.43 -6.17 11.37
N THR A 140 -32.14 -6.42 11.10
CA THR A 140 -31.27 -5.52 10.33
C THR A 140 -31.61 -5.54 8.86
N ARG A 141 -31.75 -4.37 8.27
CA ARG A 141 -32.09 -4.17 6.86
C ARG A 141 -31.08 -3.28 6.19
N TYR A 142 -30.80 -3.61 4.94
CA TYR A 142 -30.05 -2.74 4.05
C TYR A 142 -30.95 -1.66 3.48
N VAL A 143 -30.42 -0.43 3.43
CA VAL A 143 -31.17 0.74 2.96
C VAL A 143 -31.09 0.92 1.45
N GLY A 144 -30.11 0.32 0.81
CA GLY A 144 -29.86 0.44 -0.63
C GLY A 144 -30.17 -0.83 -1.42
N ASN A 145 -29.73 -0.85 -2.66
CA ASN A 145 -29.95 -1.93 -3.62
C ASN A 145 -28.81 -2.97 -3.60
N PRO A 146 -28.99 -4.17 -4.21
CA PRO A 146 -28.02 -5.25 -4.15
C PRO A 146 -26.83 -5.13 -5.14
N TRP A 147 -26.68 -4.01 -5.82
CA TRP A 147 -25.61 -3.78 -6.78
C TRP A 147 -24.38 -3.15 -6.13
N THR A 148 -23.19 -3.73 -6.37
CA THR A 148 -21.89 -3.10 -6.14
C THR A 148 -21.47 -2.39 -7.42
N GLN A 149 -20.93 -1.19 -7.28
CA GLN A 149 -20.45 -0.37 -8.40
C GLN A 149 -19.05 0.12 -8.07
N ASN A 150 -18.14 0.03 -9.04
CA ASN A 150 -16.79 0.58 -8.92
C ASN A 150 -16.42 1.28 -10.23
N ILE A 151 -16.14 2.57 -10.15
CA ILE A 151 -15.68 3.39 -11.26
C ILE A 151 -14.31 3.91 -10.88
N ARG A 152 -13.30 3.59 -11.68
CA ARG A 152 -11.93 4.00 -11.44
C ARG A 152 -11.33 4.61 -12.71
N TYR A 153 -10.84 5.82 -12.57
CA TYR A 153 -10.09 6.49 -13.61
C TYR A 153 -8.64 6.67 -13.19
N ARG A 154 -7.72 6.43 -14.09
CA ARG A 154 -6.30 6.70 -13.95
C ARG A 154 -5.80 7.37 -15.23
N GLY A 155 -5.18 8.52 -15.08
CA GLY A 155 -4.61 9.28 -16.18
C GLY A 155 -3.15 9.62 -15.90
N LYS A 156 -2.28 9.37 -16.88
CA LYS A 156 -0.91 9.87 -16.95
C LYS A 156 -0.91 10.89 -18.09
N LEU A 157 -0.78 12.17 -17.75
CA LEU A 157 -0.78 13.25 -18.73
C LEU A 157 0.59 13.34 -19.42
N ASN A 158 1.65 13.19 -18.62
CA ASN A 158 3.04 13.13 -19.05
C ASN A 158 3.87 12.41 -17.98
N ARG A 159 5.20 12.39 -18.08
CA ARG A 159 6.09 11.79 -17.06
C ARG A 159 5.97 12.45 -15.69
N THR A 160 5.57 13.72 -15.68
CA THR A 160 5.53 14.56 -14.48
C THR A 160 4.19 14.51 -13.75
N ILE A 161 3.07 14.34 -14.46
CA ILE A 161 1.72 14.52 -13.91
C ILE A 161 0.90 13.24 -14.07
N ARG A 162 0.39 12.73 -12.96
CA ARG A 162 -0.60 11.65 -12.89
C ARG A 162 -1.79 12.07 -12.04
N ALA A 163 -2.97 11.67 -12.43
CA ALA A 163 -4.19 11.92 -11.67
C ALA A 163 -5.13 10.71 -11.74
N GLY A 164 -5.94 10.55 -10.75
CA GLY A 164 -6.95 9.50 -10.74
C GLY A 164 -8.05 9.74 -9.73
N PHE A 165 -9.16 9.04 -9.93
CA PHE A 165 -10.24 8.98 -8.95
C PHE A 165 -10.85 7.58 -8.90
N THR A 166 -11.43 7.26 -7.76
CA THR A 166 -12.20 6.02 -7.52
C THR A 166 -13.52 6.41 -6.89
N LEU A 167 -14.62 5.92 -7.45
CA LEU A 167 -15.96 6.00 -6.89
C LEU A 167 -16.45 4.58 -6.66
N GLN A 168 -16.90 4.28 -5.44
CA GLN A 168 -17.42 2.96 -5.10
C GLN A 168 -18.72 3.06 -4.33
N LYS A 169 -19.53 2.05 -4.52
CA LYS A 169 -20.75 1.77 -3.80
C LYS A 169 -20.84 0.27 -3.57
N ASP A 170 -21.03 -0.14 -2.34
CA ASP A 170 -21.24 -1.54 -2.00
C ASP A 170 -22.71 -1.95 -2.03
N ALA A 171 -22.93 -3.27 -2.15
CA ALA A 171 -24.27 -3.83 -2.15
C ALA A 171 -24.97 -3.57 -0.81
N GLY A 172 -26.09 -2.90 -0.83
CA GLY A 172 -26.86 -2.51 0.35
C GLY A 172 -26.76 -1.04 0.74
N GLU A 173 -25.89 -0.29 0.10
CA GLU A 173 -25.77 1.15 0.29
C GLU A 173 -26.74 1.93 -0.60
N SER A 174 -27.19 3.07 -0.10
CA SER A 174 -28.13 3.94 -0.81
C SER A 174 -27.46 4.97 -1.71
N ASP A 175 -26.24 5.42 -1.34
CA ASP A 175 -25.49 6.41 -2.15
C ASP A 175 -24.83 5.73 -3.34
N ILE A 176 -24.90 6.34 -4.52
CA ILE A 176 -24.27 5.84 -5.75
C ILE A 176 -22.73 5.91 -5.68
N SER A 177 -22.20 6.77 -4.86
CA SER A 177 -20.78 6.95 -4.65
C SER A 177 -20.49 7.16 -3.17
N ASP A 178 -20.68 6.11 -2.38
CA ASP A 178 -20.48 6.15 -0.94
C ASP A 178 -19.01 6.43 -0.62
N PHE A 179 -18.12 5.71 -1.27
CA PHE A 179 -16.69 5.98 -1.22
C PHE A 179 -16.23 6.83 -2.43
N LYS A 180 -15.44 7.86 -2.12
CA LYS A 180 -14.84 8.77 -3.12
C LYS A 180 -13.38 8.98 -2.76
N SER A 181 -12.52 8.71 -3.73
CA SER A 181 -11.07 8.96 -3.61
C SER A 181 -10.58 9.69 -4.85
N PHE A 182 -9.62 10.59 -4.70
CA PHE A 182 -8.92 11.22 -5.81
C PHE A 182 -7.48 11.53 -5.44
N TYR A 183 -6.62 11.59 -6.44
CA TYR A 183 -5.25 12.04 -6.28
C TYR A 183 -4.75 12.81 -7.50
N LEU A 184 -3.81 13.70 -7.24
CA LEU A 184 -2.96 14.36 -8.22
C LEU A 184 -1.50 14.19 -7.78
N GLU A 185 -0.69 13.52 -8.57
CA GLU A 185 0.75 13.38 -8.36
C GLU A 185 1.50 14.25 -9.36
N VAL A 186 2.46 15.01 -8.85
CA VAL A 186 3.35 15.85 -9.66
C VAL A 186 4.80 15.54 -9.28
N LYS A 187 5.67 15.33 -10.28
CA LYS A 187 7.11 15.08 -10.13
C LYS A 187 7.90 16.22 -10.81
N PRO A 188 8.20 17.34 -10.14
CA PRO A 188 8.76 18.53 -10.76
C PRO A 188 10.21 18.44 -11.23
N GLN A 189 10.99 17.43 -10.82
CA GLN A 189 12.35 17.11 -11.31
C GLN A 189 13.45 18.12 -10.98
N LYS A 190 13.37 18.85 -9.88
CA LYS A 190 14.49 19.66 -9.40
C LYS A 190 14.87 19.17 -8.01
N TRP A 191 14.63 19.95 -7.01
CA TRP A 191 14.81 19.61 -5.61
C TRP A 191 13.54 18.99 -4.98
N VAL A 192 12.40 19.05 -5.66
CA VAL A 192 11.17 18.34 -5.30
C VAL A 192 11.04 17.07 -6.17
N ASP A 193 11.11 15.91 -5.54
CA ASP A 193 11.00 14.63 -6.22
C ASP A 193 9.55 14.28 -6.54
N LYS A 194 8.64 14.56 -5.58
CA LYS A 194 7.24 14.16 -5.67
C LYS A 194 6.36 15.03 -4.78
N LEU A 195 5.23 15.44 -5.32
CA LEU A 195 4.13 16.06 -4.60
C LEU A 195 2.85 15.28 -4.91
N ILE A 196 2.11 14.86 -3.88
CA ILE A 196 0.81 14.22 -4.04
C ILE A 196 -0.21 15.07 -3.30
N LEU A 197 -1.31 15.40 -3.98
CA LEU A 197 -2.47 16.07 -3.44
C LEU A 197 -3.68 15.13 -3.51
N GLY A 198 -4.50 15.11 -2.47
CA GLY A 198 -5.64 14.22 -2.34
C GLY A 198 -5.33 12.98 -1.52
N ASP A 199 -5.67 11.79 -2.02
CA ASP A 199 -5.54 10.54 -1.27
C ASP A 199 -4.21 9.84 -1.57
N PHE A 200 -3.49 9.46 -0.52
CA PHE A 200 -2.18 8.85 -0.60
C PHE A 200 -1.93 7.89 0.56
N ILE A 201 -0.91 7.07 0.41
CA ILE A 201 -0.33 6.22 1.46
C ILE A 201 1.15 6.53 1.57
N ASN A 202 1.75 6.26 2.72
CA ASN A 202 3.20 6.34 2.91
C ASN A 202 3.76 4.95 3.20
N GLN A 203 4.92 4.65 2.61
CA GLN A 203 5.71 3.47 2.92
C GLN A 203 7.11 3.95 3.35
N TRP A 204 7.34 3.95 4.65
CA TRP A 204 8.60 4.37 5.27
C TRP A 204 9.27 3.23 6.02
N GLY A 205 10.59 3.13 5.91
CA GLY A 205 11.37 2.07 6.55
C GLY A 205 10.88 0.67 6.22
N GLN A 206 10.81 -0.20 7.23
CA GLN A 206 10.24 -1.55 7.12
C GLN A 206 8.73 -1.58 7.38
N GLY A 207 8.11 -0.41 7.61
CA GLY A 207 6.67 -0.26 7.75
C GLY A 207 6.11 -0.49 9.14
N LEU A 208 6.90 -0.32 10.20
CA LEU A 208 6.38 -0.39 11.56
C LEU A 208 5.47 0.78 11.89
N ILE A 209 5.81 2.00 11.45
CA ILE A 209 4.99 3.18 11.70
C ILE A 209 4.24 3.67 10.45
N GLN A 210 4.73 3.39 9.24
CA GLN A 210 4.11 3.77 7.96
C GLN A 210 4.18 2.62 6.97
N SER A 211 3.13 1.84 6.91
CA SER A 211 2.99 0.67 6.06
C SER A 211 1.82 0.82 5.10
N GLY A 212 1.98 1.66 4.10
CA GLY A 212 0.96 1.89 3.09
C GLY A 212 1.21 1.17 1.77
N GLY A 213 2.34 0.49 1.65
CA GLY A 213 2.70 -0.21 0.44
C GLY A 213 1.94 -1.52 0.25
N PHE A 214 2.00 -2.02 -0.95
CA PHE A 214 1.48 -3.33 -1.28
C PHE A 214 2.25 -4.41 -0.51
N SER A 215 1.55 -5.33 0.14
CA SER A 215 2.12 -6.50 0.80
C SER A 215 1.68 -7.76 0.05
N LEU A 216 2.63 -8.55 -0.39
CA LEU A 216 2.37 -9.80 -1.12
C LEU A 216 1.73 -10.90 -0.27
N GLY A 217 1.59 -10.68 1.04
CA GLY A 217 1.11 -11.72 1.95
C GLY A 217 2.07 -12.92 1.98
N LYS A 218 1.52 -14.13 1.96
CA LYS A 218 2.30 -15.37 1.96
C LYS A 218 2.69 -15.72 0.52
N THR A 219 3.96 -15.55 0.16
CA THR A 219 4.53 -16.00 -1.13
C THR A 219 5.45 -17.19 -0.91
N TYR A 220 5.91 -17.83 -2.00
CA TYR A 220 6.93 -18.88 -1.93
C TYR A 220 8.28 -18.33 -1.38
N GLU A 221 8.55 -17.04 -1.55
CA GLU A 221 9.70 -16.34 -0.94
C GLU A 221 9.32 -15.78 0.43
N SER A 222 9.20 -16.63 1.43
CA SER A 222 8.72 -16.24 2.76
C SER A 222 9.63 -15.25 3.50
N ILE A 223 10.92 -15.22 3.19
CA ILE A 223 11.89 -14.32 3.83
C ILE A 223 11.85 -12.92 3.18
N ARG A 224 11.92 -12.84 1.84
CA ARG A 224 11.90 -11.56 1.13
C ARG A 224 10.55 -10.85 1.18
N ALA A 225 9.46 -11.60 1.26
CA ALA A 225 8.12 -11.02 1.39
C ALA A 225 7.92 -10.21 2.68
N THR A 226 8.75 -10.41 3.69
CA THR A 226 8.71 -9.65 4.95
C THR A 226 9.45 -8.33 4.87
N GLN A 227 10.42 -8.20 3.96
CA GLN A 227 11.19 -6.96 3.78
C GLN A 227 10.36 -5.92 3.02
N LYS A 228 10.32 -4.72 3.54
CA LYS A 228 9.69 -3.57 2.89
C LYS A 228 10.74 -2.52 2.54
N PHE A 229 10.41 -1.71 1.55
CA PHE A 229 11.30 -0.66 1.05
C PHE A 229 10.71 0.71 1.31
N ASN A 230 11.57 1.69 1.46
CA ASN A 230 11.18 3.07 1.63
C ASN A 230 10.76 3.66 0.27
N LEU A 231 9.47 3.63 -0.02
CA LEU A 231 8.91 4.14 -1.29
C LEU A 231 8.41 5.60 -1.18
N GLY A 232 8.44 6.16 0.02
CA GLY A 232 7.89 7.48 0.29
C GLY A 232 6.37 7.51 0.18
N GLY A 233 5.81 8.64 -0.26
CA GLY A 233 4.39 8.79 -0.55
C GLY A 233 4.01 8.12 -1.88
N LEU A 234 2.87 7.43 -1.91
CA LEU A 234 2.30 6.78 -3.09
C LEU A 234 0.85 7.21 -3.27
N PRO A 235 0.40 7.55 -4.48
CA PRO A 235 -0.99 7.90 -4.71
C PRO A 235 -1.91 6.72 -4.42
N TYR A 236 -3.03 7.00 -3.76
CA TYR A 236 -4.03 5.99 -3.43
C TYR A 236 -5.10 5.89 -4.51
N SER A 237 -5.32 4.71 -5.02
CA SER A 237 -6.32 4.42 -6.06
C SER A 237 -7.08 3.13 -5.81
N SER A 238 -7.02 2.59 -4.59
CA SER A 238 -7.78 1.41 -4.18
C SER A 238 -9.19 1.81 -3.74
N SER A 239 -10.01 0.82 -3.43
CA SER A 239 -11.36 0.95 -2.92
C SER A 239 -11.47 0.70 -1.40
N GLY A 240 -10.36 0.49 -0.70
CA GLY A 240 -10.40 0.39 0.76
C GLY A 240 -10.60 1.76 1.42
N GLU A 241 -11.53 1.87 2.35
CA GLU A 241 -12.00 3.16 2.86
C GLU A 241 -11.21 3.70 4.05
N SER A 242 -10.40 2.89 4.69
CA SER A 242 -9.71 3.26 5.93
C SER A 242 -8.20 3.49 5.78
N ALA A 243 -7.50 2.69 4.98
CA ALA A 243 -6.06 2.59 4.98
C ALA A 243 -5.35 3.60 4.05
N PHE A 244 -5.71 4.88 4.10
CA PHE A 244 -5.06 5.96 3.34
C PHE A 244 -5.11 7.27 4.12
N TYR A 245 -4.31 8.24 3.70
CA TYR A 245 -4.31 9.62 4.15
C TYR A 245 -4.98 10.53 3.11
N ARG A 246 -5.62 11.60 3.54
CA ARG A 246 -6.26 12.60 2.67
C ARG A 246 -5.70 13.98 2.95
N GLY A 247 -5.00 14.56 1.96
CA GLY A 247 -4.36 15.85 2.13
C GLY A 247 -3.19 16.04 1.18
N MET A 248 -1.96 16.15 1.71
CA MET A 248 -0.76 16.40 0.92
C MET A 248 0.42 15.55 1.41
N SER A 249 1.18 14.98 0.47
CA SER A 249 2.49 14.36 0.72
C SER A 249 3.54 14.97 -0.20
N LEU A 250 4.67 15.38 0.37
CA LEU A 250 5.80 16.00 -0.31
C LEU A 250 7.06 15.19 -0.05
N GLN A 251 7.82 14.93 -1.11
CA GLN A 251 9.18 14.39 -1.05
C GLN A 251 10.13 15.32 -1.78
N ALA A 252 11.24 15.64 -1.15
CA ALA A 252 12.24 16.55 -1.68
C ALA A 252 13.64 16.08 -1.26
N HIS A 253 14.67 16.50 -1.98
CA HIS A 253 16.05 16.22 -1.60
C HIS A 253 16.87 17.52 -1.45
N TRP A 254 17.83 17.46 -0.55
CA TRP A 254 18.84 18.50 -0.39
C TRP A 254 20.22 17.84 -0.29
N GLY A 255 21.01 18.04 -1.34
CA GLY A 255 22.22 17.23 -1.51
C GLY A 255 21.87 15.75 -1.59
N PRO A 256 22.55 14.88 -0.82
CA PRO A 256 22.26 13.45 -0.82
C PRO A 256 21.06 13.06 0.08
N VAL A 257 20.57 13.97 0.93
CA VAL A 257 19.53 13.66 1.92
C VAL A 257 18.14 13.84 1.31
N THR A 258 17.29 12.83 1.48
CA THR A 258 15.89 12.90 1.08
C THR A 258 15.01 13.20 2.30
N PHE A 259 14.11 14.15 2.14
CA PHE A 259 13.10 14.51 3.12
C PHE A 259 11.72 14.17 2.59
N ALA A 260 10.89 13.58 3.42
CA ALA A 260 9.48 13.37 3.13
C ALA A 260 8.64 13.93 4.28
N THR A 261 7.50 14.54 3.94
CA THR A 261 6.53 15.04 4.92
C THR A 261 5.13 14.86 4.38
N PHE A 262 4.18 14.73 5.28
CA PHE A 262 2.77 14.71 4.91
C PHE A 262 1.89 15.40 5.95
N GLN A 263 0.73 15.83 5.48
CA GLN A 263 -0.39 16.31 6.30
C GLN A 263 -1.68 15.71 5.78
N SER A 264 -2.55 15.29 6.70
CA SER A 264 -3.83 14.66 6.40
C SER A 264 -4.91 15.14 7.37
N ALA A 265 -6.11 15.33 6.82
CA ALA A 265 -7.34 15.48 7.59
C ALA A 265 -8.40 14.60 6.97
N LYS A 266 -8.90 13.61 7.72
CA LYS A 266 -9.83 12.60 7.23
C LYS A 266 -10.94 12.31 8.23
N TYR A 267 -12.15 12.14 7.71
CA TYR A 267 -13.26 11.60 8.47
C TYR A 267 -13.17 10.07 8.52
N LEU A 268 -13.47 9.51 9.69
CA LEU A 268 -13.48 8.07 9.96
C LEU A 268 -14.83 7.66 10.50
N ASP A 269 -15.21 6.45 10.20
CA ASP A 269 -16.39 5.83 10.77
C ASP A 269 -16.03 5.24 12.13
N ALA A 270 -16.76 5.61 13.15
CA ALA A 270 -16.44 5.21 14.50
C ALA A 270 -17.67 4.96 15.37
N SER A 271 -17.53 4.03 16.30
CA SER A 271 -18.55 3.77 17.32
C SER A 271 -18.39 4.75 18.47
N ILE A 272 -19.19 5.83 18.46
CA ILE A 272 -19.16 6.86 19.49
C ILE A 272 -20.08 6.48 20.65
N SER A 273 -19.59 6.69 21.88
CA SER A 273 -20.31 6.51 23.13
C SER A 273 -20.11 7.72 24.04
N LYS A 274 -20.87 7.83 25.12
CA LYS A 274 -20.75 8.88 26.12
C LYS A 274 -20.47 8.28 27.50
N ASP A 275 -19.66 8.95 28.28
CA ASP A 275 -19.39 8.58 29.65
C ASP A 275 -20.52 9.09 30.60
N SER A 276 -20.39 8.82 31.87
CA SER A 276 -21.34 9.26 32.90
C SER A 276 -21.48 10.80 33.01
N LEU A 277 -20.51 11.54 32.52
CA LEU A 277 -20.50 13.00 32.43
C LEU A 277 -20.92 13.52 31.05
N ASN A 278 -21.55 12.67 30.20
CA ASN A 278 -22.00 12.99 28.86
C ASN A 278 -20.86 13.40 27.86
N ARG A 279 -19.59 13.11 28.18
CA ARG A 279 -18.45 13.41 27.33
C ARG A 279 -18.30 12.29 26.27
N PRO A 280 -18.16 12.64 24.97
CA PRO A 280 -18.04 11.65 23.93
C PRO A 280 -16.67 10.96 23.98
N PHE A 281 -16.64 9.68 23.62
CA PHE A 281 -15.44 8.89 23.35
C PHE A 281 -15.74 7.86 22.27
N TYR A 282 -14.73 7.47 21.50
CA TYR A 282 -14.89 6.37 20.56
C TYR A 282 -14.29 5.06 21.12
N ARG A 283 -14.93 3.95 20.75
CA ARG A 283 -14.51 2.60 21.16
C ARG A 283 -13.67 1.92 20.09
N SER A 284 -14.15 2.00 18.85
CA SER A 284 -13.53 1.37 17.68
C SER A 284 -13.77 2.23 16.45
N ILE A 285 -12.81 2.15 15.53
CA ILE A 285 -12.94 2.67 14.17
C ILE A 285 -13.43 1.52 13.31
N ASP A 286 -14.43 1.77 12.47
CA ASP A 286 -14.90 0.84 11.46
C ASP A 286 -14.00 0.96 10.23
N VAL A 287 -13.30 -0.11 9.92
CA VAL A 287 -12.33 -0.15 8.81
C VAL A 287 -12.93 -0.69 7.52
N ASP A 288 -14.12 -1.29 7.59
CA ASP A 288 -14.77 -1.93 6.45
C ASP A 288 -15.51 -0.93 5.54
N GLY A 289 -15.83 0.27 6.06
CA GLY A 289 -16.49 1.35 5.31
C GLY A 289 -17.91 1.03 4.86
N ASN A 290 -18.58 0.05 5.46
CA ASN A 290 -19.94 -0.34 5.06
C ASN A 290 -21.00 0.61 5.61
N HIS A 291 -21.88 1.13 4.75
CA HIS A 291 -22.99 2.04 5.11
C HIS A 291 -24.34 1.49 4.65
N ARG A 292 -24.59 0.21 4.95
CA ARG A 292 -25.78 -0.55 4.49
C ARG A 292 -26.95 -0.50 5.46
N THR A 293 -26.67 -0.28 6.75
CA THR A 293 -27.65 -0.32 7.83
C THR A 293 -27.75 1.02 8.54
N SER A 294 -28.86 1.24 9.26
CA SER A 294 -29.05 2.46 10.05
C SER A 294 -27.98 2.68 11.13
N THR A 295 -27.40 1.61 11.66
CA THR A 295 -26.31 1.69 12.65
C THR A 295 -25.00 2.08 11.98
N GLU A 296 -24.66 1.47 10.86
CA GLU A 296 -23.48 1.81 10.06
C GLU A 296 -23.55 3.29 9.60
N LEU A 297 -24.70 3.73 9.07
CA LEU A 297 -24.94 5.12 8.67
C LEU A 297 -24.80 6.12 9.84
N LYS A 298 -25.16 5.73 11.05
CA LYS A 298 -25.00 6.58 12.24
C LYS A 298 -23.52 6.76 12.60
N ASN A 299 -22.69 5.75 12.35
CA ASN A 299 -21.26 5.78 12.63
C ASN A 299 -20.45 6.45 11.52
N LYS A 300 -21.06 6.68 10.35
CA LYS A 300 -20.42 7.28 9.20
C LYS A 300 -19.86 8.65 9.50
N SER A 301 -18.59 8.87 9.17
CA SER A 301 -17.88 10.16 9.29
C SER A 301 -18.02 10.80 10.70
N SER A 302 -18.10 9.99 11.74
CA SER A 302 -18.39 10.43 13.12
C SER A 302 -17.14 10.82 13.92
N LEU A 303 -15.94 10.58 13.39
CA LEU A 303 -14.65 10.88 14.00
C LEU A 303 -13.76 11.60 12.99
N THR A 304 -13.06 12.65 13.42
CA THR A 304 -12.07 13.35 12.58
C THR A 304 -10.66 12.95 13.02
N GLU A 305 -9.84 12.51 12.08
CA GLU A 305 -8.41 12.27 12.26
C GLU A 305 -7.58 13.35 11.55
N TYR A 306 -6.67 13.97 12.30
CA TYR A 306 -5.58 14.78 11.78
C TYR A 306 -4.29 13.98 11.92
N ALA A 307 -3.53 13.87 10.84
CA ALA A 307 -2.25 13.19 10.87
C ALA A 307 -1.18 13.98 10.14
N TRP A 308 0.03 13.97 10.65
CA TRP A 308 1.20 14.54 9.99
C TRP A 308 2.44 13.73 10.32
N GLY A 309 3.42 13.82 9.47
CA GLY A 309 4.67 13.11 9.68
C GLY A 309 5.81 13.68 8.86
N PHE A 310 6.99 13.28 9.27
CA PHE A 310 8.25 13.67 8.69
C PHE A 310 9.20 12.48 8.65
N GLN A 311 9.98 12.39 7.59
CA GLN A 311 11.10 11.46 7.44
C GLN A 311 12.32 12.20 6.88
N ALA A 312 13.50 11.89 7.42
CA ALA A 312 14.78 12.20 6.82
C ALA A 312 15.52 10.90 6.51
N LEU A 313 15.96 10.72 5.28
CA LEU A 313 16.70 9.58 4.79
C LEU A 313 18.07 10.02 4.36
N VAL A 314 19.09 9.43 4.96
CA VAL A 314 20.50 9.70 4.70
C VAL A 314 21.10 8.48 4.01
N PRO A 315 21.60 8.59 2.76
CA PRO A 315 22.28 7.49 2.10
C PRO A 315 23.60 7.19 2.79
N ILE A 316 23.92 5.93 2.96
CA ILE A 316 25.18 5.43 3.53
C ILE A 316 25.71 4.31 2.63
N ALA A 317 26.83 4.57 1.95
CA ALA A 317 27.38 3.65 0.95
C ALA A 317 26.32 3.30 -0.13
N GLN A 318 25.93 2.02 -0.22
CA GLN A 318 24.89 1.55 -1.16
C GLN A 318 23.52 1.38 -0.50
N GLY A 319 23.36 1.86 0.73
CA GLY A 319 22.14 1.75 1.51
C GLY A 319 21.72 3.08 2.11
N TYR A 320 20.89 3.03 3.15
CA TYR A 320 20.44 4.23 3.85
C TYR A 320 20.18 3.96 5.34
N VAL A 321 20.17 5.05 6.10
CA VAL A 321 19.54 5.13 7.43
C VAL A 321 18.49 6.23 7.37
N SER A 322 17.34 6.01 7.97
CA SER A 322 16.29 7.01 8.04
C SER A 322 15.78 7.19 9.47
N PHE A 323 15.42 8.42 9.79
CA PHE A 323 14.62 8.77 10.94
C PHE A 323 13.24 9.22 10.48
N SER A 324 12.20 8.76 11.16
CA SER A 324 10.82 9.16 10.87
C SER A 324 10.03 9.40 12.15
N SER A 325 9.08 10.33 12.06
CA SER A 325 8.13 10.62 13.12
C SER A 325 6.75 10.83 12.52
N THR A 326 5.72 10.32 13.18
CA THR A 326 4.33 10.54 12.80
C THR A 326 3.50 10.89 14.02
N GLN A 327 2.54 11.78 13.84
CA GLN A 327 1.60 12.16 14.87
C GLN A 327 0.18 12.05 14.33
N HIS A 328 -0.69 11.45 15.13
CA HIS A 328 -2.12 11.33 14.89
C HIS A 328 -2.86 12.02 16.02
N GLN A 329 -3.89 12.76 15.68
CA GLN A 329 -4.77 13.44 16.61
C GLN A 329 -6.22 13.24 16.20
N TRP A 330 -7.06 12.88 17.15
CA TRP A 330 -8.50 12.69 16.95
C TRP A 330 -9.28 13.75 17.72
N ASP A 331 -10.38 14.20 17.15
CA ASP A 331 -11.29 15.18 17.78
C ASP A 331 -12.04 14.60 19.01
N ILE A 332 -12.15 13.27 19.09
CA ILE A 332 -12.78 12.54 20.18
C ILE A 332 -11.79 11.51 20.73
N PRO A 333 -11.58 11.39 22.06
CA PRO A 333 -10.60 10.46 22.61
C PRO A 333 -11.05 8.99 22.50
N LYS A 334 -10.10 8.09 22.28
CA LYS A 334 -10.27 6.63 22.40
C LYS A 334 -10.36 6.24 23.86
N ARG A 335 -11.32 5.37 24.20
CA ARG A 335 -11.38 4.69 25.51
C ARG A 335 -11.65 3.20 25.34
N ASN A 336 -10.88 2.42 26.04
CA ASN A 336 -11.03 0.97 26.08
C ASN A 336 -12.03 0.61 27.19
N THR A 337 -13.11 -0.05 26.82
CA THR A 337 -14.19 -0.38 27.74
C THR A 337 -14.26 -1.87 28.07
N GLN A 338 -13.49 -2.70 27.38
CA GLN A 338 -13.46 -4.13 27.54
C GLN A 338 -12.19 -4.59 28.24
N VAL A 339 -12.27 -5.65 29.00
CA VAL A 339 -11.13 -6.19 29.78
C VAL A 339 -9.97 -6.60 28.87
N TYR A 340 -10.27 -7.15 27.70
CA TYR A 340 -9.26 -7.66 26.76
C TYR A 340 -8.49 -6.56 26.03
N ASN A 341 -8.97 -5.31 26.02
CA ASN A 341 -8.29 -4.22 25.32
C ASN A 341 -7.77 -3.11 26.27
N GLN A 342 -7.69 -3.37 27.57
CA GLN A 342 -7.21 -2.40 28.55
C GLN A 342 -5.76 -1.97 28.36
N THR A 343 -4.95 -2.83 27.74
CA THR A 343 -3.53 -2.56 27.44
C THR A 343 -3.31 -1.78 26.14
N GLU A 344 -4.36 -1.64 25.32
CA GLU A 344 -4.27 -0.84 24.11
C GLU A 344 -4.15 0.64 24.43
N TRP A 345 -3.57 1.39 23.51
CA TRP A 345 -3.47 2.84 23.61
C TRP A 345 -4.86 3.50 23.81
N GLN A 346 -4.90 4.54 24.64
CA GLN A 346 -6.07 5.37 24.90
C GLN A 346 -5.68 6.84 24.84
N GLY A 347 -6.61 7.71 24.45
CA GLY A 347 -6.41 9.15 24.33
C GLY A 347 -6.86 9.69 22.98
N ASP A 348 -6.47 10.91 22.71
CA ASP A 348 -6.78 11.66 21.47
C ASP A 348 -5.54 11.98 20.64
N GLN A 349 -4.33 11.62 21.12
CA GLN A 349 -3.08 11.90 20.44
C GLN A 349 -2.10 10.72 20.55
N LEU A 350 -1.56 10.28 19.44
CA LEU A 350 -0.52 9.25 19.35
C LEU A 350 0.64 9.76 18.51
N THR A 351 1.84 9.73 19.09
CA THR A 351 3.09 10.06 18.37
C THR A 351 3.98 8.84 18.29
N ASN A 352 4.48 8.56 17.10
CA ASN A 352 5.40 7.46 16.84
C ASN A 352 6.72 8.01 16.31
N TYR A 353 7.80 7.32 16.66
CA TYR A 353 9.16 7.58 16.18
C TYR A 353 9.76 6.28 15.67
N ALA A 354 10.53 6.34 14.59
CA ALA A 354 11.27 5.17 14.13
C ALA A 354 12.63 5.55 13.54
N ILE A 355 13.56 4.62 13.68
CA ILE A 355 14.84 4.61 12.97
C ILE A 355 14.85 3.33 12.15
N ALA A 356 15.05 3.48 10.83
CA ALA A 356 15.17 2.34 9.94
C ALA A 356 16.48 2.38 9.18
N HIS A 357 16.97 1.20 8.81
CA HIS A 357 18.16 1.07 8.00
C HIS A 357 18.00 -0.01 6.93
N HIS A 358 18.73 0.17 5.85
CA HIS A 358 18.93 -0.81 4.78
C HIS A 358 20.39 -0.70 4.36
N ILE A 359 21.23 -1.67 4.74
CA ILE A 359 22.66 -1.61 4.59
C ILE A 359 23.17 -2.89 3.91
N PRO A 360 23.47 -2.84 2.60
CA PRO A 360 24.20 -3.89 1.93
C PRO A 360 25.67 -3.85 2.37
N TRP A 361 26.17 -4.93 2.92
CA TRP A 361 27.56 -5.07 3.32
C TRP A 361 28.16 -6.34 2.75
N LYS A 362 28.98 -6.19 1.70
CA LYS A 362 29.53 -7.32 0.92
C LYS A 362 28.38 -8.22 0.39
N ASN A 363 28.29 -9.45 0.88
CA ASN A 363 27.26 -10.43 0.54
C ASN A 363 26.15 -10.53 1.59
N VAL A 364 26.11 -9.63 2.57
CA VAL A 364 25.11 -9.58 3.63
C VAL A 364 24.24 -8.37 3.44
N PHE A 365 22.92 -8.52 3.58
CA PHE A 365 21.94 -7.45 3.57
C PHE A 365 21.33 -7.33 4.96
N LEU A 366 21.47 -6.16 5.55
CA LEU A 366 20.85 -5.81 6.83
C LEU A 366 19.71 -4.84 6.55
N ALA A 367 18.52 -5.18 6.97
CA ALA A 367 17.35 -4.29 6.87
C ALA A 367 16.53 -4.38 8.14
N GLY A 368 16.29 -3.26 8.78
CA GLY A 368 15.58 -3.23 10.05
C GLY A 368 14.89 -1.90 10.33
N GLU A 369 14.01 -1.94 11.30
CA GLU A 369 13.34 -0.77 11.86
C GLU A 369 13.12 -0.96 13.35
N PHE A 370 13.46 0.04 14.13
CA PHE A 370 13.12 0.17 15.53
C PHE A 370 12.14 1.32 15.67
N ALA A 371 10.99 1.06 16.29
CA ALA A 371 9.95 2.04 16.49
C ALA A 371 9.53 2.15 17.96
N SER A 372 9.13 3.34 18.37
CA SER A 372 8.62 3.64 19.69
C SER A 372 7.46 4.62 19.63
N THR A 373 6.57 4.55 20.58
CA THR A 373 5.45 5.49 20.73
C THR A 373 5.58 6.34 21.99
N ASN A 374 4.91 7.48 22.03
CA ASN A 374 4.80 8.29 23.23
C ASN A 374 4.07 7.54 24.37
N SER A 375 3.32 6.48 24.08
CA SER A 375 2.71 5.57 25.06
C SER A 375 3.66 4.50 25.59
N LYS A 376 4.97 4.59 25.29
CA LYS A 376 6.04 3.67 25.68
C LYS A 376 5.98 2.28 25.06
N ALA A 377 5.16 2.05 24.04
CA ALA A 377 5.22 0.84 23.26
C ALA A 377 6.48 0.85 22.36
N ILE A 378 7.10 -0.32 22.21
CA ILE A 378 8.31 -0.52 21.41
C ILE A 378 8.04 -1.65 20.44
N ALA A 379 8.51 -1.51 19.20
CA ALA A 379 8.50 -2.54 18.19
C ALA A 379 9.86 -2.58 17.47
N CYS A 380 10.31 -3.76 17.09
CA CYS A 380 11.55 -3.95 16.34
C CYS A 380 11.34 -5.05 15.32
N ILE A 381 11.82 -4.82 14.12
CA ILE A 381 11.97 -5.82 13.06
C ILE A 381 13.40 -5.74 12.54
N GLU A 382 14.05 -6.90 12.39
CA GLU A 382 15.39 -7.01 11.84
C GLU A 382 15.44 -8.19 10.88
N SER A 383 16.05 -8.00 9.73
CA SER A 383 16.22 -8.98 8.69
C SER A 383 17.67 -9.01 8.25
N ILE A 384 18.23 -10.21 8.21
CA ILE A 384 19.58 -10.47 7.73
C ILE A 384 19.46 -11.48 6.59
N ALA A 385 19.88 -11.10 5.40
CA ALA A 385 19.92 -11.99 4.24
C ALA A 385 21.35 -12.14 3.73
N PHE A 386 21.78 -13.36 3.45
CA PHE A 386 23.08 -13.67 2.87
C PHE A 386 22.97 -14.91 1.98
N PRO A 387 23.58 -14.91 0.78
CA PRO A 387 23.59 -16.07 -0.09
C PRO A 387 24.51 -17.16 0.48
N ILE A 388 23.99 -18.38 0.63
CA ILE A 388 24.77 -19.54 1.09
C ILE A 388 25.53 -20.17 -0.10
N SER A 389 24.97 -20.14 -1.28
CA SER A 389 25.61 -20.58 -2.53
C SER A 389 25.00 -19.86 -3.73
N GLN A 390 25.60 -20.02 -4.94
CA GLN A 390 25.04 -19.48 -6.18
C GLN A 390 23.63 -20.02 -6.54
N LYS A 391 23.16 -21.08 -5.87
CA LYS A 391 21.87 -21.73 -6.12
C LYS A 391 20.92 -21.71 -4.93
N LEU A 392 21.35 -21.22 -3.78
CA LEU A 392 20.57 -21.15 -2.53
C LEU A 392 20.81 -19.78 -1.90
N ASP A 393 19.76 -18.99 -1.87
CA ASP A 393 19.68 -17.76 -1.05
C ASP A 393 19.14 -18.07 0.34
#